data_a40e950e1a19cedae2a465f125beb57c
#
_entry.id   a40e950e1a19cedae2a465f125beb57c
#
_cell.length_a   1.000
_cell.length_b   1.000
_cell.length_c   1.000
_cell.angle_alpha   90.00
_cell.angle_beta   90.00
_cell.angle_gamma   90.00
#
_symmetry.space_group_name_H-M   'P 1'
#
loop_
_entity.id
_entity.type
_entity.pdbx_description
1 polymer ?
#
loop_
_entity_poly.entity_id
_entity_poly.type
_entity_poly.pdbx_seq_one_letter_code
_entity_poly.pdbx_strand_id
1 'polypeptide(L)'
;MNTDELATEWRRAKQREEAARIDRVAIEQKIIELHPAKEEGALTIHTALGSSITLVGKVTYKVDIDKLTALTGSWPVDIRPIKTKIEADETKLKALRSDVPELWAKIADAIETKPAKTGVSIKFKE
;
A
#
# COMPACT_ATOMS: atom_id res chain seq x y z
N MET A 1 24.40 -22.64 11.42
CA MET A 1 23.45 -22.84 10.30
C MET A 1 24.03 -22.19 9.05
N ASN A 2 24.13 -22.94 7.97
CA ASN A 2 24.64 -22.41 6.72
C ASN A 2 23.55 -21.71 5.89
N THR A 3 23.95 -21.07 4.81
CA THR A 3 23.03 -20.30 3.97
C THR A 3 21.93 -21.17 3.33
N ASP A 4 22.27 -22.40 2.93
CA ASP A 4 21.28 -23.33 2.35
C ASP A 4 20.23 -23.73 3.39
N GLU A 5 20.64 -23.98 4.62
CA GLU A 5 19.73 -24.29 5.73
C GLU A 5 18.80 -23.10 6.03
N LEU A 6 19.37 -21.89 6.04
CA LEU A 6 18.58 -20.68 6.23
C LEU A 6 17.58 -20.47 5.10
N ALA A 7 17.95 -20.72 3.85
CA ALA A 7 17.05 -20.63 2.71
C ALA A 7 15.88 -21.63 2.83
N THR A 8 16.18 -22.85 3.27
CA THR A 8 15.16 -23.88 3.50
C THR A 8 14.19 -23.48 4.61
N GLU A 9 14.71 -22.93 5.71
CA GLU A 9 13.87 -22.46 6.81
C GLU A 9 13.01 -21.26 6.39
N TRP A 10 13.58 -20.36 5.60
CA TRP A 10 12.82 -19.23 5.05
C TRP A 10 11.65 -19.72 4.20
N ARG A 11 11.87 -20.72 3.34
CA ARG A 11 10.83 -21.32 2.52
C ARG A 11 9.71 -21.92 3.37
N ARG A 12 10.07 -22.65 4.43
CA ARG A 12 9.09 -23.22 5.37
C ARG A 12 8.27 -22.13 6.06
N ALA A 13 8.92 -21.06 6.49
CA ALA A 13 8.26 -19.94 7.11
C ALA A 13 7.28 -19.24 6.14
N LYS A 14 7.67 -19.06 4.89
CA LYS A 14 6.80 -18.52 3.84
C LYS A 14 5.58 -19.39 3.60
N GLN A 15 5.76 -20.70 3.58
CA GLN A 15 4.65 -21.65 3.40
C GLN A 15 3.67 -21.58 4.58
N ARG A 16 4.17 -21.49 5.82
CA ARG A 16 3.32 -21.32 7.00
C ARG A 16 2.56 -19.99 6.98
N GLU A 17 3.24 -18.92 6.59
CA GLU A 17 2.63 -17.60 6.45
C GLU A 17 1.48 -17.63 5.44
N GLU A 18 1.70 -18.23 4.28
CA GLU A 18 0.67 -18.34 3.24
C GLU A 18 -0.50 -19.20 3.69
N ALA A 19 -0.25 -20.33 4.35
CA ALA A 19 -1.30 -21.19 4.88
C ALA A 19 -2.14 -20.44 5.93
N ALA A 20 -1.48 -19.72 6.83
CA ALA A 20 -2.17 -18.92 7.85
C ALA A 20 -2.99 -17.78 7.22
N ARG A 21 -2.48 -17.16 6.16
CA ARG A 21 -3.20 -16.12 5.42
C ARG A 21 -4.48 -16.66 4.79
N ILE A 22 -4.40 -17.84 4.16
CA ILE A 22 -5.56 -18.50 3.55
C ILE A 22 -6.61 -18.80 4.61
N ASP A 23 -6.19 -19.33 5.76
CA ASP A 23 -7.10 -19.61 6.88
C ASP A 23 -7.76 -18.33 7.41
N ARG A 24 -6.99 -17.27 7.59
CA ARG A 24 -7.50 -15.98 8.05
C ARG A 24 -8.53 -15.41 7.08
N VAL A 25 -8.22 -15.41 5.79
CA VAL A 25 -9.13 -14.88 4.76
C VAL A 25 -10.44 -15.68 4.72
N ALA A 26 -10.36 -17.01 4.87
CA ALA A 26 -11.55 -17.85 4.92
C ALA A 26 -12.44 -17.51 6.11
N ILE A 27 -11.85 -17.21 7.28
CA ILE A 27 -12.59 -16.78 8.48
C ILE A 27 -13.23 -15.41 8.26
N GLU A 28 -12.48 -14.47 7.68
CA GLU A 28 -12.98 -13.14 7.36
C GLU A 28 -14.17 -13.21 6.39
N GLN A 29 -14.11 -14.10 5.41
CA GLN A 29 -15.21 -14.31 4.48
C GLN A 29 -16.48 -14.82 5.17
N LYS A 30 -16.33 -15.72 6.15
CA LYS A 30 -17.46 -16.18 6.95
C LYS A 30 -18.10 -15.05 7.76
N ILE A 31 -17.28 -14.17 8.32
CA ILE A 31 -17.77 -12.98 9.04
C ILE A 31 -18.55 -12.07 8.11
N ILE A 32 -18.05 -11.81 6.91
CA ILE A 32 -18.71 -10.98 5.91
C ILE A 32 -20.05 -11.58 5.48
N GLU A 33 -20.13 -12.91 5.35
CA GLU A 33 -21.37 -13.60 5.01
C GLU A 33 -22.45 -13.45 6.09
N LEU A 34 -22.03 -13.48 7.38
CA LEU A 34 -22.94 -13.29 8.51
C LEU A 34 -23.38 -11.83 8.68
N HIS A 35 -22.50 -10.90 8.35
CA HIS A 35 -22.69 -9.47 8.55
C HIS A 35 -22.26 -8.69 7.32
N PRO A 36 -23.12 -8.63 6.27
CA PRO A 36 -22.73 -7.94 5.04
C PRO A 36 -22.30 -6.49 5.28
N ALA A 37 -21.15 -6.12 4.74
CA ALA A 37 -20.61 -4.77 4.86
C ALA A 37 -21.48 -3.76 4.10
N LYS A 38 -21.43 -2.50 4.51
CA LYS A 38 -21.98 -1.41 3.72
C LYS A 38 -21.23 -1.31 2.41
N GLU A 39 -21.89 -0.83 1.36
CA GLU A 39 -21.23 -0.58 0.08
C GLU A 39 -20.05 0.37 0.27
N GLU A 40 -20.25 1.44 1.04
CA GLU A 40 -19.23 2.39 1.40
C GLU A 40 -19.37 2.79 2.86
N GLY A 41 -18.29 2.76 3.62
CA GLY A 41 -18.28 3.11 5.03
C GLY A 41 -18.04 1.93 5.95
N ALA A 42 -18.04 2.19 7.24
CA ALA A 42 -17.72 1.22 8.28
C ALA A 42 -18.95 0.75 9.04
N LEU A 43 -18.96 -0.54 9.40
CA LEU A 43 -19.92 -1.17 10.30
C LEU A 43 -19.13 -1.85 11.40
N THR A 44 -19.40 -1.50 12.66
CA THR A 44 -18.74 -2.15 13.81
C THR A 44 -19.74 -3.04 14.55
N ILE A 45 -19.32 -4.27 14.82
CA ILE A 45 -20.11 -5.27 15.52
C ILE A 45 -19.40 -5.59 16.84
N HIS A 46 -20.15 -5.60 17.93
CA HIS A 46 -19.64 -5.97 19.25
C HIS A 46 -20.12 -7.39 19.58
N THR A 47 -19.17 -8.28 19.87
CA THR A 47 -19.53 -9.67 20.22
C THR A 47 -19.81 -9.78 21.71
N ALA A 48 -20.54 -10.84 22.09
CA ALA A 48 -20.86 -11.12 23.50
C ALA A 48 -19.60 -11.34 24.36
N LEU A 49 -18.49 -11.80 23.74
CA LEU A 49 -17.24 -12.05 24.44
C LEU A 49 -16.32 -10.84 24.53
N GLY A 50 -16.77 -9.68 24.09
CA GLY A 50 -16.04 -8.42 24.21
C GLY A 50 -15.16 -8.04 23.04
N SER A 51 -15.25 -8.73 21.90
CA SER A 51 -14.53 -8.35 20.68
C SER A 51 -15.31 -7.31 19.90
N SER A 52 -14.59 -6.44 19.20
CA SER A 52 -15.18 -5.51 18.24
C SER A 52 -14.70 -5.85 16.84
N ILE A 53 -15.62 -6.04 15.92
CA ILE A 53 -15.31 -6.37 14.53
C ILE A 53 -15.76 -5.20 13.67
N THR A 54 -14.84 -4.62 12.91
CA THR A 54 -15.15 -3.52 12.00
C THR A 54 -15.05 -4.01 10.56
N LEU A 55 -16.17 -3.86 9.84
CA LEU A 55 -16.25 -4.19 8.43
C LEU A 55 -16.28 -2.89 7.64
N VAL A 56 -15.34 -2.72 6.72
CA VAL A 56 -15.22 -1.51 5.91
C VAL A 56 -15.52 -1.83 4.46
N GLY A 57 -16.64 -1.31 3.96
CA GLY A 57 -16.95 -1.36 2.55
C GLY A 57 -16.26 -0.21 1.83
N LYS A 58 -15.69 -0.51 0.67
CA LYS A 58 -14.97 0.48 -0.13
C LYS A 58 -15.46 0.43 -1.57
N VAL A 59 -15.59 1.61 -2.15
CA VAL A 59 -15.89 1.76 -3.57
C VAL A 59 -14.61 2.30 -4.22
N THR A 60 -14.19 1.65 -5.29
CA THR A 60 -13.01 2.10 -6.05
C THR A 60 -13.48 2.98 -7.18
N TYR A 61 -12.92 4.18 -7.27
CA TYR A 61 -13.23 5.13 -8.33
C TYR A 61 -12.14 5.06 -9.40
N LYS A 62 -12.49 4.54 -10.57
CA LYS A 62 -11.62 4.60 -11.75
C LYS A 62 -12.02 5.82 -12.55
N VAL A 63 -11.10 6.73 -12.74
CA VAL A 63 -11.38 8.02 -13.38
C VAL A 63 -10.54 8.19 -14.63
N ASP A 64 -11.22 8.52 -15.73
CA ASP A 64 -10.56 9.05 -16.92
C ASP A 64 -10.34 10.54 -16.63
N ILE A 65 -9.13 10.90 -16.24
CA ILE A 65 -8.82 12.26 -15.77
C ILE A 65 -8.98 13.30 -16.87
N ASP A 66 -8.64 12.97 -18.11
CA ASP A 66 -8.77 13.90 -19.23
C ASP A 66 -10.24 14.22 -19.50
N LYS A 67 -11.09 13.20 -19.49
CA LYS A 67 -12.53 13.36 -19.68
C LYS A 67 -13.16 14.13 -18.51
N LEU A 68 -12.78 13.81 -17.28
CA LEU A 68 -13.27 14.52 -16.10
C LEU A 68 -12.87 16.00 -16.15
N THR A 69 -11.65 16.30 -16.53
CA THR A 69 -11.15 17.66 -16.67
C THR A 69 -11.97 18.44 -17.68
N ALA A 70 -12.25 17.84 -18.84
CA ALA A 70 -13.07 18.46 -19.88
C ALA A 70 -14.52 18.71 -19.42
N LEU A 71 -15.13 17.73 -18.77
CA LEU A 71 -16.52 17.83 -18.32
C LEU A 71 -16.73 18.86 -17.20
N THR A 72 -15.71 19.09 -16.38
CA THR A 72 -15.80 19.99 -15.22
C THR A 72 -15.09 21.33 -15.43
N GLY A 73 -14.65 21.62 -16.66
CA GLY A 73 -13.87 22.82 -16.96
C GLY A 73 -14.56 24.14 -16.61
N SER A 74 -15.88 24.18 -16.69
CA SER A 74 -16.69 25.36 -16.36
C SER A 74 -17.17 25.39 -14.89
N TRP A 75 -16.87 24.36 -14.10
CA TRP A 75 -17.31 24.28 -12.72
C TRP A 75 -16.48 25.22 -11.82
N PRO A 76 -17.07 25.77 -10.75
CA PRO A 76 -16.29 26.49 -9.74
C PRO A 76 -15.16 25.63 -9.18
N VAL A 77 -14.02 26.24 -8.92
CA VAL A 77 -12.82 25.53 -8.43
C VAL A 77 -13.12 24.77 -7.12
N ASP A 78 -13.94 25.34 -6.26
CA ASP A 78 -14.25 24.78 -4.94
C ASP A 78 -14.95 23.41 -5.00
N ILE A 79 -15.71 23.15 -6.04
CA ILE A 79 -16.47 21.90 -6.19
C ILE A 79 -15.92 21.00 -7.29
N ARG A 80 -14.91 21.44 -8.01
CA ARG A 80 -14.29 20.67 -9.08
C ARG A 80 -13.52 19.49 -8.48
N PRO A 81 -13.88 18.24 -8.82
CA PRO A 81 -13.28 17.05 -8.17
C PRO A 81 -11.92 16.68 -8.75
N ILE A 82 -11.05 17.66 -8.86
CA ILE A 82 -9.68 17.51 -9.40
C ILE A 82 -8.74 18.30 -8.49
N LYS A 83 -7.63 17.69 -8.15
CA LYS A 83 -6.57 18.37 -7.39
C LYS A 83 -5.22 18.15 -8.05
N THR A 84 -4.36 19.13 -7.93
CA THR A 84 -2.96 19.03 -8.36
C THR A 84 -2.11 18.71 -7.12
N LYS A 85 -1.26 17.69 -7.24
CA LYS A 85 -0.36 17.28 -6.17
C LYS A 85 1.08 17.56 -6.59
N ILE A 86 1.83 18.23 -5.71
CA ILE A 86 3.25 18.48 -5.91
C ILE A 86 4.02 17.42 -5.17
N GLU A 87 4.87 16.68 -5.85
CA GLU A 87 5.68 15.62 -5.30
C GLU A 87 7.14 15.77 -5.70
N ALA A 88 8.05 15.29 -4.84
CA ALA A 88 9.44 15.16 -5.22
C ALA A 88 9.59 14.06 -6.27
N ASP A 89 10.46 14.29 -7.22
CA ASP A 89 10.83 13.29 -8.23
C ASP A 89 12.03 12.51 -7.72
N GLU A 90 11.79 11.34 -7.14
CA GLU A 90 12.85 10.52 -6.54
C GLU A 90 13.90 10.07 -7.53
N THR A 91 13.52 9.79 -8.77
CA THR A 91 14.47 9.38 -9.81
C THR A 91 15.47 10.50 -10.09
N LYS A 92 14.99 11.74 -10.19
CA LYS A 92 15.85 12.90 -10.37
C LYS A 92 16.68 13.20 -9.14
N LEU A 93 16.12 13.01 -7.94
CA LEU A 93 16.89 13.17 -6.69
C LEU A 93 18.06 12.19 -6.63
N LYS A 94 17.82 10.92 -6.98
CA LYS A 94 18.88 9.90 -7.02
C LYS A 94 19.98 10.24 -8.01
N ALA A 95 19.60 10.71 -9.19
CA ALA A 95 20.55 11.13 -10.22
C ALA A 95 21.40 12.31 -9.76
N LEU A 96 20.79 13.32 -9.15
CA LEU A 96 21.53 14.47 -8.61
C LEU A 96 22.52 14.05 -7.52
N ARG A 97 22.07 13.16 -6.62
CA ARG A 97 22.94 12.68 -5.53
C ARG A 97 24.17 11.95 -6.04
N SER A 98 24.03 11.11 -7.06
CA SER A 98 25.13 10.31 -7.59
C SER A 98 25.95 11.04 -8.63
N ASP A 99 25.32 11.83 -9.52
CA ASP A 99 25.97 12.36 -10.73
C ASP A 99 26.34 13.85 -10.64
N VAL A 100 25.61 14.63 -9.83
CA VAL A 100 25.82 16.08 -9.72
C VAL A 100 25.87 16.52 -8.26
N PRO A 101 26.97 16.17 -7.53
CA PRO A 101 27.06 16.49 -6.10
C PRO A 101 26.94 17.96 -5.75
N GLU A 102 27.35 18.85 -6.65
CA GLU A 102 27.28 20.30 -6.41
C GLU A 102 25.82 20.77 -6.30
N LEU A 103 24.96 20.26 -7.17
CA LEU A 103 23.53 20.59 -7.12
C LEU A 103 22.83 19.91 -5.95
N TRP A 104 23.23 18.66 -5.67
CA TRP A 104 22.72 17.95 -4.50
C TRP A 104 22.99 18.72 -3.21
N ALA A 105 24.20 19.26 -3.06
CA ALA A 105 24.58 20.01 -1.87
C ALA A 105 23.68 21.24 -1.65
N LYS A 106 23.17 21.85 -2.72
CA LYS A 106 22.29 23.02 -2.63
C LYS A 106 20.90 22.68 -2.09
N ILE A 107 20.46 21.44 -2.23
CA ILE A 107 19.11 21.01 -1.81
C ILE A 107 19.12 20.02 -0.66
N ALA A 108 20.30 19.60 -0.20
CA ALA A 108 20.46 18.58 0.83
C ALA A 108 19.73 18.92 2.14
N ASP A 109 19.66 20.18 2.51
CA ASP A 109 18.97 20.62 3.74
C ASP A 109 17.46 20.32 3.72
N ALA A 110 16.88 20.20 2.55
CA ALA A 110 15.46 19.88 2.39
C ALA A 110 15.18 18.38 2.32
N ILE A 111 16.23 17.55 2.40
CA ILE A 111 16.11 16.12 2.16
C ILE A 111 16.71 15.33 3.33
N GLU A 112 15.93 14.42 3.89
CA GLU A 112 16.42 13.46 4.87
C GLU A 112 16.46 12.10 4.18
N THR A 113 17.64 11.47 4.17
CA THR A 113 17.80 10.12 3.61
C THR A 113 17.91 9.10 4.73
N LYS A 114 17.11 8.06 4.66
CA LYS A 114 17.13 6.95 5.63
C LYS A 114 17.30 5.64 4.88
N PRO A 115 18.16 4.74 5.39
CA PRO A 115 18.25 3.39 4.81
C PRO A 115 16.92 2.68 4.99
N ALA A 116 16.39 2.14 3.91
CA ALA A 116 15.22 1.28 3.99
C ALA A 116 15.63 -0.12 4.44
N LYS A 117 14.66 -0.88 4.98
CA LYS A 117 14.90 -2.28 5.32
C LYS A 117 15.33 -3.06 4.08
N THR A 118 16.40 -3.83 4.22
CA THR A 118 16.86 -4.70 3.14
C THR A 118 15.82 -5.79 2.86
N GLY A 119 15.38 -5.87 1.62
CA GLY A 119 14.48 -6.93 1.20
C GLY A 119 15.24 -8.22 0.93
N VAL A 120 14.62 -9.34 1.23
CA VAL A 120 15.15 -10.67 0.94
C VAL A 120 14.16 -11.42 0.08
N SER A 121 14.63 -11.92 -1.05
CA SER A 121 13.86 -12.83 -1.89
C SER A 121 14.73 -14.01 -2.26
N ILE A 122 14.14 -15.20 -2.28
CA ILE A 122 14.87 -16.43 -2.54
C ILE A 122 14.15 -17.20 -3.64
N LYS A 123 14.88 -17.56 -4.69
CA LYS A 123 14.38 -18.42 -5.75
C LYS A 123 15.04 -19.77 -5.63
N PHE A 124 14.24 -20.83 -5.78
CA PHE A 124 14.72 -22.19 -5.75
C PHE A 124 14.80 -22.74 -7.16
N LYS A 125 15.88 -23.43 -7.47
CA LYS A 125 16.07 -24.07 -8.75
C LYS A 125 15.18 -25.33 -8.79
N GLU A 126 14.37 -25.44 -9.85
CA GLU A 126 13.50 -26.59 -10.06
C GLU A 126 14.23 -27.74 -10.77
#